data_ab3487c937b8773d6786c1fe06303ebf
#
_entry.id   ab3487c937b8773d6786c1fe06303ebf
#
_cell.length_a   1.000
_cell.length_b   1.000
_cell.length_c   1.000
_cell.angle_alpha   90.00
_cell.angle_beta   90.00
_cell.angle_gamma   90.00
#
_symmetry.space_group_name_H-M   'P 1'
#
loop_
_entity.id
_entity.type
_entity.pdbx_description
1 polymer ?
#
loop_
_entity_poly.entity_id
_entity_poly.type
_entity_poly.pdbx_seq_one_letter_code
_entity_poly.pdbx_strand_id
1 'polypeptide(L)'
;EMVGTATLIMGFAMILGSIAYGPLDRYFVSKKKIILTGNLLCSLSCFLLCLLVDNSLVLSIILLSLLGLFGSSFALVMGHGRDFIPQHLMGRGVTTLNLFGIGGVGLLQALSGKIFVNYSSEQVIAESYQALFFFFGIFLLLGCLIYLFSRDA
;
A
#
# COMPACT_ATOMS: atom_id res chain seq x y z
N GLU A 1 -12.19 13.83 -17.80
CA GLU A 1 -11.18 13.10 -18.62
C GLU A 1 -9.87 12.90 -17.85
N MET A 2 -9.31 13.94 -17.24
CA MET A 2 -8.02 13.86 -16.51
C MET A 2 -8.02 12.84 -15.36
N VAL A 3 -9.07 12.76 -14.55
CA VAL A 3 -9.18 11.78 -13.44
C VAL A 3 -9.21 10.35 -13.98
N GLY A 4 -9.96 10.12 -15.07
CA GLY A 4 -9.99 8.79 -15.71
C GLY A 4 -8.64 8.35 -16.24
N THR A 5 -7.89 9.26 -16.87
CA THR A 5 -6.53 8.98 -17.36
C THR A 5 -5.57 8.69 -16.21
N ALA A 6 -5.63 9.46 -15.11
CA ALA A 6 -4.82 9.24 -13.92
C ALA A 6 -5.09 7.85 -13.30
N THR A 7 -6.37 7.49 -13.16
CA THR A 7 -6.78 6.18 -12.64
C THR A 7 -6.32 5.04 -13.54
N LEU A 8 -6.37 5.22 -14.85
CA LEU A 8 -5.93 4.24 -15.84
C LEU A 8 -4.41 4.02 -15.75
N ILE A 9 -3.62 5.09 -15.66
CA ILE A 9 -2.16 5.01 -15.50
C ILE A 9 -1.80 4.30 -14.19
N MET A 10 -2.47 4.63 -13.08
CA MET A 10 -2.27 3.96 -11.79
C MET A 10 -2.63 2.47 -11.86
N GLY A 11 -3.75 2.12 -12.50
CA GLY A 11 -4.15 0.73 -12.71
C GLY A 11 -3.14 -0.06 -13.53
N PHE A 12 -2.59 0.56 -14.58
CA PHE A 12 -1.53 -0.04 -15.39
C PHE A 12 -0.24 -0.25 -14.57
N ALA A 13 0.14 0.71 -13.74
CA ALA A 13 1.28 0.58 -12.83
C ALA A 13 1.09 -0.56 -11.82
N MET A 14 -0.13 -0.76 -11.29
CA MET A 14 -0.45 -1.90 -10.42
C MET A 14 -0.28 -3.25 -11.14
N ILE A 15 -0.73 -3.36 -12.40
CA ILE A 15 -0.57 -4.57 -13.20
C ILE A 15 0.92 -4.86 -13.43
N LEU A 16 1.68 -3.84 -13.84
CA LEU A 16 3.13 -3.96 -14.01
C LEU A 16 3.84 -4.37 -12.71
N GLY A 17 3.44 -3.77 -11.58
CA GLY A 17 3.93 -4.15 -10.26
C GLY A 17 3.66 -5.62 -9.96
N SER A 18 2.43 -6.08 -10.15
CA SER A 18 2.05 -7.48 -9.91
C SER A 18 2.85 -8.46 -10.76
N ILE A 19 3.12 -8.11 -12.03
CA ILE A 19 3.96 -8.93 -12.92
C ILE A 19 5.42 -8.90 -12.46
N ALA A 20 5.95 -7.75 -12.03
CA ALA A 20 7.33 -7.60 -11.61
C ALA A 20 7.63 -8.36 -10.29
N TYR A 21 6.70 -8.36 -9.35
CA TYR A 21 6.88 -9.06 -8.06
C TYR A 21 6.93 -10.58 -8.19
N GLY A 22 6.30 -11.18 -9.22
CA GLY A 22 6.34 -12.62 -9.46
C GLY A 22 7.76 -13.17 -9.65
N PRO A 23 8.57 -12.63 -10.60
CA PRO A 23 9.97 -13.02 -10.77
C PRO A 23 10.85 -12.66 -9.59
N LEU A 24 10.60 -11.51 -8.91
CA LEU A 24 11.41 -11.06 -7.77
C LEU A 24 11.42 -12.09 -6.63
N ASP A 25 10.33 -12.80 -6.42
CA ASP A 25 10.25 -13.90 -5.43
C ASP A 25 11.24 -15.06 -5.75
N ARG A 26 11.60 -15.23 -7.02
CA ARG A 26 12.54 -16.29 -7.45
C ARG A 26 14.01 -15.84 -7.41
N TYR A 27 14.26 -14.56 -7.67
CA TYR A 27 15.62 -14.02 -7.73
C TYR A 27 16.18 -13.61 -6.39
N PHE A 28 15.35 -13.20 -5.47
CA PHE A 28 15.77 -12.75 -4.13
C PHE A 28 15.52 -13.84 -3.09
N VAL A 29 16.58 -14.18 -2.35
CA VAL A 29 16.56 -15.22 -1.29
C VAL A 29 15.64 -14.85 -0.12
N SER A 30 15.27 -13.58 0.04
CA SER A 30 14.51 -13.09 1.20
C SER A 30 13.25 -12.34 0.76
N LYS A 31 12.10 -13.00 0.88
CA LYS A 31 10.78 -12.38 0.68
C LYS A 31 10.57 -11.17 1.58
N LYS A 32 11.04 -11.26 2.82
CA LYS A 32 10.96 -10.19 3.82
C LYS A 32 11.58 -8.89 3.32
N LYS A 33 12.77 -8.94 2.70
CA LYS A 33 13.45 -7.73 2.21
C LYS A 33 12.67 -7.07 1.08
N ILE A 34 12.12 -7.85 0.16
CA ILE A 34 11.31 -7.33 -0.97
C ILE A 34 10.06 -6.63 -0.43
N ILE A 35 9.36 -7.27 0.51
CA ILE A 35 8.15 -6.73 1.13
C ILE A 35 8.45 -5.43 1.89
N LEU A 36 9.50 -5.41 2.70
CA LEU A 36 9.92 -4.21 3.43
C LEU A 36 10.27 -3.07 2.49
N THR A 37 11.04 -3.34 1.44
CA THR A 37 11.43 -2.32 0.46
C THR A 37 10.19 -1.77 -0.26
N GLY A 38 9.27 -2.63 -0.73
CA GLY A 38 8.03 -2.22 -1.37
C GLY A 38 7.16 -1.34 -0.47
N ASN A 39 6.95 -1.76 0.78
CA ASN A 39 6.14 -1.00 1.73
C ASN A 39 6.81 0.32 2.16
N LEU A 40 8.13 0.36 2.31
CA LEU A 40 8.86 1.60 2.58
C LEU A 40 8.75 2.59 1.42
N LEU A 41 8.84 2.11 0.18
CA LEU A 41 8.65 2.95 -1.00
C LEU A 41 7.20 3.45 -1.12
N CYS A 42 6.20 2.63 -0.74
CA CYS A 42 4.82 3.08 -0.62
C CYS A 42 4.67 4.18 0.44
N SER A 43 5.24 3.98 1.63
CA SER A 43 5.20 4.97 2.71
C SER A 43 5.87 6.29 2.28
N LEU A 44 7.03 6.21 1.64
CA LEU A 44 7.72 7.38 1.09
C LEU A 44 6.87 8.10 0.04
N SER A 45 6.23 7.36 -0.88
CA SER A 45 5.33 7.94 -1.88
C SER A 45 4.15 8.66 -1.23
N CYS A 46 3.58 8.12 -0.14
CA CYS A 46 2.53 8.78 0.62
C CYS A 46 3.02 10.09 1.27
N PHE A 47 4.20 10.10 1.89
CA PHE A 47 4.76 11.33 2.46
C PHE A 47 5.09 12.37 1.40
N LEU A 48 5.60 11.96 0.25
CA LEU A 48 5.83 12.87 -0.88
C LEU A 48 4.51 13.44 -1.43
N LEU A 49 3.45 12.63 -1.52
CA LEU A 49 2.12 13.11 -1.89
C LEU A 49 1.57 14.10 -0.86
N CYS A 50 1.76 13.85 0.44
CA CYS A 50 1.38 14.79 1.49
C CYS A 50 2.05 16.16 1.32
N LEU A 51 3.33 16.19 0.97
CA LEU A 51 4.10 17.43 0.85
C LEU A 51 3.89 18.15 -0.49
N LEU A 52 3.56 17.43 -1.56
CA LEU A 52 3.62 17.92 -2.94
C LEU A 52 2.27 17.92 -3.66
N VAL A 53 1.18 17.64 -2.94
CA VAL A 53 -0.17 17.52 -3.54
C VAL A 53 -0.59 18.76 -4.33
N ASP A 54 -0.16 19.94 -3.90
CA ASP A 54 -0.53 21.22 -4.52
C ASP A 54 0.41 21.68 -5.66
N ASN A 55 1.56 21.02 -5.83
CA ASN A 55 2.60 21.54 -6.72
C ASN A 55 2.35 21.23 -8.20
N SER A 56 1.93 20.04 -8.55
CA SER A 56 1.74 19.62 -9.93
C SER A 56 0.88 18.36 -10.04
N LEU A 57 -0.13 18.43 -10.90
CA LEU A 57 -0.98 17.29 -11.21
C LEU A 57 -0.17 16.10 -11.78
N VAL A 58 0.80 16.39 -12.65
CA VAL A 58 1.65 15.35 -13.25
C VAL A 58 2.46 14.63 -12.18
N LEU A 59 3.02 15.35 -11.21
CA LEU A 59 3.78 14.79 -10.11
C LEU A 59 2.90 13.91 -9.23
N SER A 60 1.68 14.35 -8.94
CA SER A 60 0.70 13.56 -8.17
C SER A 60 0.33 12.27 -8.89
N ILE A 61 0.13 12.29 -10.22
CA ILE A 61 -0.13 11.09 -11.02
C ILE A 61 1.05 10.12 -10.97
N ILE A 62 2.28 10.63 -11.08
CA ILE A 62 3.49 9.81 -11.00
C ILE A 62 3.60 9.15 -9.62
N LEU A 63 3.44 9.90 -8.53
CA LEU A 63 3.52 9.36 -7.17
C LEU A 63 2.41 8.35 -6.87
N LEU A 64 1.19 8.59 -7.32
CA LEU A 64 0.09 7.63 -7.22
C LEU A 64 0.36 6.36 -8.02
N SER A 65 0.98 6.49 -9.20
CA SER A 65 1.36 5.33 -10.02
C SER A 65 2.46 4.51 -9.35
N LEU A 66 3.46 5.16 -8.74
CA LEU A 66 4.50 4.49 -7.93
C LEU A 66 3.89 3.78 -6.72
N LEU A 67 2.91 4.41 -6.05
CA LEU A 67 2.18 3.79 -4.95
C LEU A 67 1.41 2.55 -5.41
N GLY A 68 0.79 2.58 -6.57
CA GLY A 68 0.15 1.41 -7.19
C GLY A 68 1.15 0.30 -7.51
N LEU A 69 2.29 0.66 -8.10
CA LEU A 69 3.35 -0.29 -8.47
C LEU A 69 3.95 -0.98 -7.23
N PHE A 70 4.35 -0.22 -6.22
CA PHE A 70 4.95 -0.76 -5.00
C PHE A 70 3.94 -1.46 -4.10
N GLY A 71 2.68 -0.99 -4.07
CA GLY A 71 1.58 -1.59 -3.31
C GLY A 71 1.23 -3.01 -3.77
N SER A 72 1.60 -3.39 -5.01
CA SER A 72 1.46 -4.76 -5.52
C SER A 72 2.28 -5.79 -4.72
N SER A 73 3.20 -5.36 -3.84
CA SER A 73 3.89 -6.21 -2.86
C SER A 73 2.94 -6.95 -1.92
N PHE A 74 1.68 -6.55 -1.82
CA PHE A 74 0.65 -7.23 -1.04
C PHE A 74 0.52 -8.72 -1.37
N ALA A 75 0.67 -9.11 -2.63
CA ALA A 75 0.65 -10.51 -3.04
C ALA A 75 1.77 -11.33 -2.37
N LEU A 76 2.97 -10.74 -2.22
CA LEU A 76 4.09 -11.37 -1.52
C LEU A 76 3.86 -11.44 -0.01
N VAL A 77 3.21 -10.44 0.59
CA VAL A 77 2.83 -10.47 2.02
C VAL A 77 1.93 -11.66 2.30
N MET A 78 0.93 -11.89 1.45
CA MET A 78 0.02 -13.03 1.56
C MET A 78 0.76 -14.36 1.33
N GLY A 79 1.68 -14.40 0.37
CA GLY A 79 2.55 -15.55 0.12
C GLY A 79 3.43 -15.88 1.31
N HIS A 80 4.14 -14.89 1.86
CA HIS A 80 5.00 -15.05 3.02
C HIS A 80 4.23 -15.49 4.27
N GLY A 81 3.02 -14.95 4.49
CA GLY A 81 2.16 -15.41 5.59
C GLY A 81 1.74 -16.88 5.45
N ARG A 82 1.55 -17.37 4.23
CA ARG A 82 1.21 -18.77 3.96
C ARG A 82 2.36 -19.73 4.28
N ASP A 83 3.60 -19.31 4.13
CA ASP A 83 4.78 -20.15 4.38
C ASP A 83 4.86 -20.60 5.87
N PHE A 84 4.22 -19.87 6.79
CA PHE A 84 4.16 -20.22 8.22
C PHE A 84 2.96 -21.09 8.60
N ILE A 85 2.08 -21.43 7.66
CA ILE A 85 0.87 -22.19 7.95
C ILE A 85 1.10 -23.66 7.64
N PRO A 86 0.92 -24.60 8.61
CA PRO A 86 0.98 -26.03 8.36
C PRO A 86 -0.04 -26.47 7.30
N GLN A 87 0.33 -27.44 6.46
CA GLN A 87 -0.52 -27.90 5.35
C GLN A 87 -1.93 -28.30 5.77
N HIS A 88 -2.09 -28.97 6.92
CA HIS A 88 -3.40 -29.41 7.42
C HIS A 88 -4.30 -28.25 7.91
N LEU A 89 -3.75 -27.04 8.10
CA LEU A 89 -4.48 -25.84 8.51
C LEU A 89 -4.52 -24.78 7.39
N MET A 90 -4.02 -25.09 6.19
CA MET A 90 -3.86 -24.13 5.11
C MET A 90 -5.16 -23.35 4.80
N GLY A 91 -6.29 -24.05 4.70
CA GLY A 91 -7.59 -23.40 4.44
C GLY A 91 -7.97 -22.38 5.50
N ARG A 92 -7.86 -22.75 6.78
CA ARG A 92 -8.18 -21.83 7.90
C ARG A 92 -7.19 -20.68 8.00
N GLY A 93 -5.89 -20.96 7.82
CA GLY A 93 -4.84 -19.95 7.87
C GLY A 93 -5.01 -18.89 6.79
N VAL A 94 -5.24 -19.31 5.54
CA VAL A 94 -5.46 -18.37 4.42
C VAL A 94 -6.73 -17.54 4.65
N THR A 95 -7.81 -18.15 5.15
CA THR A 95 -9.05 -17.42 5.49
C THR A 95 -8.78 -16.37 6.57
N THR A 96 -7.99 -16.70 7.58
CA THR A 96 -7.60 -15.76 8.65
C THR A 96 -6.76 -14.61 8.09
N LEU A 97 -5.76 -14.90 7.26
CA LEU A 97 -4.96 -13.84 6.59
C LEU A 97 -5.84 -12.90 5.76
N ASN A 98 -6.77 -13.45 5.00
CA ASN A 98 -7.71 -12.64 4.20
C ASN A 98 -8.65 -11.82 5.09
N LEU A 99 -9.14 -12.39 6.20
CA LEU A 99 -10.00 -11.67 7.15
C LEU A 99 -9.30 -10.42 7.69
N PHE A 100 -8.05 -10.56 8.14
CA PHE A 100 -7.26 -9.41 8.62
C PHE A 100 -6.89 -8.45 7.49
N GLY A 101 -6.54 -8.95 6.31
CA GLY A 101 -6.22 -8.11 5.16
C GLY A 101 -7.43 -7.28 4.71
N ILE A 102 -8.54 -7.92 4.39
CA ILE A 102 -9.75 -7.24 3.88
C ILE A 102 -10.45 -6.46 5.01
N GLY A 103 -10.56 -7.04 6.21
CA GLY A 103 -11.14 -6.37 7.37
C GLY A 103 -10.33 -5.14 7.79
N GLY A 104 -9.00 -5.22 7.73
CA GLY A 104 -8.12 -4.08 7.96
C GLY A 104 -8.34 -2.95 6.95
N VAL A 105 -8.51 -3.28 5.67
CA VAL A 105 -8.87 -2.29 4.64
C VAL A 105 -10.18 -1.60 4.97
N GLY A 106 -11.23 -2.35 5.37
CA GLY A 106 -12.51 -1.76 5.75
C GLY A 106 -12.41 -0.80 6.92
N LEU A 107 -11.64 -1.14 7.96
CA LEU A 107 -11.38 -0.26 9.10
C LEU A 107 -10.62 1.00 8.70
N LEU A 108 -9.54 0.85 7.93
CA LEU A 108 -8.75 1.99 7.45
C LEU A 108 -9.56 2.89 6.53
N GLN A 109 -10.45 2.34 5.71
CA GLN A 109 -11.34 3.10 4.86
C GLN A 109 -12.34 3.93 5.68
N ALA A 110 -12.91 3.38 6.75
CA ALA A 110 -13.81 4.10 7.63
C ALA A 110 -13.07 5.23 8.40
N LEU A 111 -11.85 4.97 8.87
CA LEU A 111 -11.02 5.96 9.54
C LEU A 111 -10.57 7.08 8.60
N SER A 112 -10.12 6.73 7.40
CA SER A 112 -9.69 7.70 6.39
C SER A 112 -10.83 8.60 5.94
N GLY A 113 -12.05 8.07 5.82
CA GLY A 113 -13.24 8.87 5.53
C GLY A 113 -13.53 9.91 6.63
N LYS A 114 -13.41 9.54 7.91
CA LYS A 114 -13.56 10.49 9.03
C LYS A 114 -12.49 11.58 9.02
N ILE A 115 -11.23 11.19 8.76
CA ILE A 115 -10.12 12.15 8.66
C ILE A 115 -10.40 13.12 7.52
N PHE A 116 -10.76 12.63 6.34
CA PHE A 116 -11.08 13.47 5.20
C PHE A 116 -12.17 14.51 5.53
N VAL A 117 -13.27 14.08 6.12
CA VAL A 117 -14.39 14.96 6.49
C VAL A 117 -13.98 16.00 7.55
N ASN A 118 -13.20 15.61 8.57
CA ASN A 118 -12.77 16.52 9.64
C ASN A 118 -11.83 17.64 9.13
N TYR A 119 -11.06 17.38 8.10
CA TYR A 119 -10.16 18.37 7.47
C TYR A 119 -10.78 19.04 6.25
N SER A 120 -11.99 18.64 5.83
CA SER A 120 -12.72 19.29 4.73
C SER A 120 -13.27 20.64 5.21
N SER A 121 -12.53 21.70 4.96
CA SER A 121 -13.07 23.06 4.99
C SER A 121 -13.54 23.42 3.58
N GLU A 122 -14.59 24.26 3.46
CA GLU A 122 -15.11 24.69 2.15
C GLU A 122 -14.08 25.40 1.28
N GLN A 123 -12.94 25.78 1.85
CA GLN A 123 -11.92 26.61 1.20
C GLN A 123 -10.67 25.86 0.75
N VAL A 124 -10.29 24.71 1.35
CA VAL A 124 -9.02 24.03 1.06
C VAL A 124 -9.17 22.50 1.08
N ILE A 125 -9.59 21.94 -0.04
CA ILE A 125 -9.70 20.47 -0.22
C ILE A 125 -8.31 19.79 -0.14
N ALA A 126 -7.24 20.50 -0.46
CA ALA A 126 -5.87 19.98 -0.43
C ALA A 126 -5.45 19.51 0.97
N GLU A 127 -5.84 20.20 2.03
CA GLU A 127 -5.53 19.83 3.42
C GLU A 127 -6.11 18.46 3.78
N SER A 128 -7.29 18.13 3.29
CA SER A 128 -7.92 16.82 3.49
C SER A 128 -7.09 15.70 2.86
N TYR A 129 -6.57 15.92 1.65
CA TYR A 129 -5.71 14.94 0.97
C TYR A 129 -4.34 14.84 1.64
N GLN A 130 -3.74 15.93 2.10
CA GLN A 130 -2.49 15.93 2.86
C GLN A 130 -2.64 15.10 4.14
N ALA A 131 -3.69 15.34 4.93
CA ALA A 131 -3.98 14.57 6.13
C ALA A 131 -4.18 13.08 5.83
N LEU A 132 -4.86 12.76 4.74
CA LEU A 132 -5.10 11.40 4.29
C LEU A 132 -3.81 10.68 3.91
N PHE A 133 -2.96 11.29 3.10
CA PHE A 133 -1.67 10.71 2.70
C PHE A 133 -0.72 10.58 3.88
N PHE A 134 -0.71 11.55 4.79
CA PHE A 134 0.05 11.47 6.03
C PHE A 134 -0.38 10.28 6.89
N PHE A 135 -1.69 10.11 7.07
CA PHE A 135 -2.27 8.97 7.79
C PHE A 135 -1.83 7.63 7.20
N PHE A 136 -1.98 7.44 5.89
CA PHE A 136 -1.55 6.20 5.23
C PHE A 136 -0.04 5.99 5.28
N GLY A 137 0.75 7.06 5.14
CA GLY A 137 2.22 7.01 5.26
C GLY A 137 2.66 6.50 6.62
N ILE A 138 2.07 7.00 7.71
CA ILE A 138 2.36 6.54 9.08
C ILE A 138 1.94 5.08 9.26
N PHE A 139 0.74 4.68 8.81
CA PHE A 139 0.29 3.29 8.95
C PHE A 139 1.20 2.30 8.21
N LEU A 140 1.63 2.64 7.01
CA LEU A 140 2.59 1.84 6.25
C LEU A 140 3.94 1.75 6.98
N LEU A 141 4.43 2.86 7.52
CA LEU A 141 5.67 2.89 8.28
C LEU A 141 5.59 2.02 9.55
N LEU A 142 4.50 2.13 10.31
CA LEU A 142 4.25 1.28 11.48
C LEU A 142 4.18 -0.20 11.07
N GLY A 143 3.50 -0.51 9.97
CA GLY A 143 3.48 -1.85 9.40
C GLY A 143 4.88 -2.37 9.08
N CYS A 144 5.75 -1.56 8.47
CA CYS A 144 7.14 -1.90 8.22
C CYS A 144 7.92 -2.15 9.51
N LEU A 145 7.75 -1.30 10.53
CA LEU A 145 8.41 -1.46 11.83
C LEU A 145 8.01 -2.78 12.51
N ILE A 146 6.72 -3.12 12.52
CA ILE A 146 6.24 -4.39 13.06
C ILE A 146 6.80 -5.56 12.23
N TYR A 147 6.79 -5.43 10.91
CA TYR A 147 7.26 -6.47 10.01
C TYR A 147 8.77 -6.73 10.09
N LEU A 148 9.57 -5.76 10.55
CA LEU A 148 11.00 -5.96 10.82
C LEU A 148 11.26 -7.08 11.83
N PHE A 149 10.35 -7.32 12.76
CA PHE A 149 10.45 -8.39 13.76
C PHE A 149 9.93 -9.74 13.25
N SER A 150 9.35 -9.82 12.04
CA SER A 150 8.94 -11.10 11.47
C SER A 150 10.16 -11.95 11.12
N ARG A 151 9.99 -13.28 11.15
CA ARG A 151 11.01 -14.22 10.66
C ARG A 151 10.94 -14.28 9.13
N ASP A 152 12.07 -14.50 8.50
CA ASP A 152 12.13 -14.86 7.07
C ASP A 152 11.91 -16.38 6.96
N ALA A 153 11.10 -16.82 6.01
CA ALA A 153 10.77 -18.23 5.80
C ALA A 153 11.69 -18.86 4.78
#